data_2e5da10bc02edc50dff509988c8bbf36
#
_entry.id   2e5da10bc02edc50dff509988c8bbf36
#
_cell.length_a   1.000
_cell.length_b   1.000
_cell.length_c   1.000
_cell.angle_alpha   90.00
_cell.angle_beta   90.00
_cell.angle_gamma   90.00
#
_symmetry.space_group_name_H-M   'P 1'
#
loop_
_entity.id
_entity.type
_entity.pdbx_description
1 polymer ?
#
loop_
_entity_poly.entity_id
_entity_poly.type
_entity_poly.pdbx_seq_one_letter_code
_entity_poly.pdbx_strand_id
1 'polypeptide(L)'
;MTFLEEILAQKAVEVADMPLEKVAEKRKTYSFYEFLKANTSTMQLIAEVKRASPSKGEINMGVNPVLQAKSYQAAGAGMISVLTDPVFFK
;
A
#
# COMPACT_ATOMS: atom_id res chain seq x y z
N MET A 1 20.40 -15.35 -7.91
CA MET A 1 19.11 -15.20 -7.21
C MET A 1 18.32 -14.12 -7.90
N THR A 2 17.06 -14.40 -8.23
CA THR A 2 16.20 -13.39 -8.84
C THR A 2 15.72 -12.38 -7.78
N PHE A 3 15.25 -11.26 -8.23
CA PHE A 3 14.70 -10.24 -7.36
C PHE A 3 13.52 -10.77 -6.53
N LEU A 4 12.64 -11.51 -7.18
CA LEU A 4 11.50 -12.12 -6.51
C LEU A 4 11.95 -13.08 -5.40
N GLU A 5 12.98 -13.87 -5.67
CA GLU A 5 13.54 -14.80 -4.66
C GLU A 5 14.08 -14.05 -3.45
N GLU A 6 14.76 -12.93 -3.67
CA GLU A 6 15.25 -12.09 -2.58
C GLU A 6 14.09 -11.52 -1.73
N ILE A 7 13.05 -11.04 -2.38
CA ILE A 7 11.87 -10.52 -1.69
C ILE A 7 11.18 -11.62 -0.88
N LEU A 8 11.01 -12.79 -1.47
CA LEU A 8 10.39 -13.93 -0.79
C LEU A 8 11.19 -14.39 0.42
N ALA A 9 12.52 -14.43 0.29
CA ALA A 9 13.39 -14.79 1.40
C ALA A 9 13.26 -13.80 2.56
N GLN A 10 13.22 -12.50 2.26
CA GLN A 10 13.03 -11.46 3.26
C GLN A 10 11.65 -11.55 3.92
N LYS A 11 10.61 -11.82 3.14
CA LYS A 11 9.26 -11.98 3.66
C LYS A 11 9.14 -13.20 4.58
N ALA A 12 9.83 -14.28 4.26
CA ALA A 12 9.85 -15.46 5.12
C ALA A 12 10.42 -15.14 6.51
N VAL A 13 11.47 -14.33 6.57
CA VAL A 13 12.06 -13.90 7.83
C VAL A 13 11.09 -13.01 8.61
N GLU A 14 10.48 -12.03 7.94
CA GLU A 14 9.54 -11.10 8.59
C GLU A 14 8.31 -11.83 9.12
N VAL A 15 7.76 -12.75 8.35
CA VAL A 15 6.57 -13.50 8.78
C VAL A 15 6.88 -14.42 9.96
N ALA A 16 8.07 -15.01 10.00
CA ALA A 16 8.47 -15.87 11.12
C ALA A 16 8.51 -15.13 12.44
N ASP A 17 8.83 -13.83 12.42
CA ASP A 17 8.90 -12.99 13.61
C ASP A 17 7.58 -12.27 13.92
N MET A 18 6.59 -12.37 13.05
CA MET A 18 5.31 -11.69 13.25
C MET A 18 4.50 -12.35 14.38
N PRO A 19 4.03 -11.55 15.35
CA PRO A 19 3.10 -12.08 16.35
C PRO A 19 1.73 -12.35 15.71
N LEU A 20 1.05 -13.37 16.23
CA LEU A 20 -0.35 -13.61 15.88
C LEU A 20 -1.21 -12.59 16.61
N GLU A 21 -1.80 -11.69 15.86
CA GLU A 21 -2.68 -10.68 16.43
C GLU A 21 -4.13 -11.02 16.15
N LYS A 22 -4.96 -10.82 17.17
CA LYS A 22 -6.40 -10.92 16.99
C LYS A 22 -6.94 -9.56 16.61
N VAL A 23 -7.92 -9.55 15.72
CA VAL A 23 -8.61 -8.32 15.38
C VAL A 23 -9.39 -7.85 16.61
N ALA A 24 -8.98 -6.71 17.15
CA ALA A 24 -9.56 -6.17 18.39
C ALA A 24 -10.91 -5.50 18.16
N GLU A 25 -11.13 -4.96 16.97
CA GLU A 25 -12.35 -4.22 16.65
C GLU A 25 -12.88 -4.61 15.28
N LYS A 26 -14.21 -4.66 15.18
CA LYS A 26 -14.86 -4.73 13.88
C LYS A 26 -14.89 -3.34 13.27
N ARG A 27 -14.15 -3.17 12.19
CA ARG A 27 -14.16 -1.91 11.44
C ARG A 27 -15.07 -2.04 10.24
N LYS A 28 -15.64 -0.93 9.83
CA LYS A 28 -16.37 -0.88 8.58
C LYS A 28 -15.40 -1.17 7.43
N THR A 29 -15.77 -2.15 6.60
CA THR A 29 -14.98 -2.50 5.42
C THR A 29 -15.66 -1.96 4.17
N TYR A 30 -14.85 -1.66 3.15
CA TYR A 30 -15.33 -1.17 1.87
C TYR A 30 -14.91 -2.16 0.80
N SER A 31 -15.86 -2.59 -0.02
CA SER A 31 -15.58 -3.54 -1.09
C SER A 31 -15.07 -2.81 -2.33
N PHE A 32 -13.87 -3.16 -2.79
CA PHE A 32 -13.31 -2.64 -4.04
C PHE A 32 -14.18 -3.04 -5.24
N TYR A 33 -14.64 -4.28 -5.23
CA TYR A 33 -15.50 -4.80 -6.30
C TYR A 33 -16.80 -3.99 -6.39
N GLU A 34 -17.47 -3.76 -5.27
CA GLU A 34 -18.71 -2.99 -5.26
C GLU A 34 -18.49 -1.53 -5.67
N PHE A 35 -17.35 -0.95 -5.26
CA PHE A 35 -16.96 0.40 -5.65
C PHE A 35 -16.82 0.51 -7.16
N LEU A 36 -16.09 -0.40 -7.80
CA LEU A 36 -15.90 -0.40 -9.25
C LEU A 36 -17.22 -0.61 -9.97
N LYS A 37 -18.05 -1.53 -9.48
CA LYS A 37 -19.35 -1.84 -10.06
C LYS A 37 -20.29 -0.64 -10.02
N ALA A 38 -20.27 0.13 -8.95
CA ALA A 38 -21.11 1.31 -8.80
C ALA A 38 -20.63 2.50 -9.63
N ASN A 39 -19.36 2.50 -10.07
CA ASN A 39 -18.73 3.65 -10.73
C ASN A 39 -18.26 3.30 -12.15
N THR A 40 -19.06 2.56 -12.91
CA THR A 40 -18.69 2.10 -14.25
C THR A 40 -18.71 3.20 -15.31
N SER A 41 -19.38 4.31 -15.07
CA SER A 41 -19.52 5.40 -16.05
C SER A 41 -18.34 6.39 -16.03
N THR A 42 -17.45 6.31 -15.05
CA THR A 42 -16.34 7.24 -14.89
C THR A 42 -15.04 6.48 -14.67
N MET A 43 -13.93 7.10 -15.11
CA MET A 43 -12.60 6.56 -14.82
C MET A 43 -12.30 6.73 -13.33
N GLN A 44 -11.79 5.67 -12.71
CA GLN A 44 -11.40 5.70 -11.31
C GLN A 44 -9.89 5.72 -11.19
N LEU A 45 -9.40 6.32 -10.11
CA LEU A 45 -7.98 6.48 -9.86
C LEU A 45 -7.57 5.76 -8.58
N ILE A 46 -6.53 4.93 -8.67
CA ILE A 46 -5.84 4.37 -7.51
C ILE A 46 -4.55 5.18 -7.35
N ALA A 47 -4.47 5.96 -6.29
CA ALA A 47 -3.28 6.75 -6.00
C ALA A 47 -2.35 5.96 -5.07
N GLU A 48 -1.05 5.96 -5.36
CA GLU A 48 -0.07 5.17 -4.61
C GLU A 48 0.85 6.08 -3.81
N VAL A 49 1.07 5.72 -2.54
CA VAL A 49 2.08 6.37 -1.71
C VAL A 49 3.32 5.47 -1.70
N LYS A 50 4.41 5.96 -2.30
CA LYS A 50 5.65 5.21 -2.45
C LYS A 50 6.84 6.15 -2.23
N ARG A 51 7.70 5.82 -1.27
CA ARG A 51 8.89 6.63 -1.00
C ARG A 51 10.14 6.07 -1.64
N ALA A 52 10.19 4.77 -1.86
CA ALA A 52 11.32 4.08 -2.49
C ALA A 52 10.85 2.82 -3.19
N SER A 53 11.67 2.28 -4.08
CA SER A 53 11.42 1.01 -4.73
C SER A 53 12.73 0.30 -5.04
N PRO A 54 12.71 -1.03 -5.26
CA PRO A 54 13.91 -1.76 -5.62
C PRO A 54 14.55 -1.28 -6.92
N SER A 55 13.74 -0.89 -7.90
CA SER A 55 14.23 -0.49 -9.22
C SER A 55 14.75 0.95 -9.25
N LYS A 56 14.24 1.84 -8.43
CA LYS A 56 14.58 3.27 -8.47
C LYS A 56 15.26 3.78 -7.20
N GLY A 57 15.39 2.93 -6.17
CA GLY A 57 15.93 3.35 -4.88
C GLY A 57 15.02 4.35 -4.20
N GLU A 58 15.61 5.32 -3.53
CA GLU A 58 14.84 6.35 -2.84
C GLU A 58 14.23 7.32 -3.83
N ILE A 59 12.91 7.44 -3.80
CA ILE A 59 12.17 8.35 -4.68
C ILE A 59 11.93 9.67 -3.96
N ASN A 60 11.28 9.62 -2.79
CA ASN A 60 11.06 10.80 -1.96
C ASN A 60 10.86 10.35 -0.51
N MET A 61 11.94 10.29 0.24
CA MET A 61 11.92 9.87 1.65
C MET A 61 11.30 10.90 2.58
N GLY A 62 11.15 12.15 2.11
CA GLY A 62 10.52 13.20 2.87
C GLY A 62 9.00 13.17 2.88
N VAL A 63 8.38 12.29 2.12
CA VAL A 63 6.92 12.18 2.06
C VAL A 63 6.37 11.67 3.39
N ASN A 64 5.39 12.39 3.93
CA ASN A 64 4.58 11.90 5.05
C ASN A 64 3.42 11.11 4.47
N PRO A 65 3.36 9.78 4.67
CA PRO A 65 2.31 8.95 4.04
C PRO A 65 0.89 9.37 4.42
N VAL A 66 0.67 9.79 5.66
CA VAL A 66 -0.65 10.18 6.11
C VAL A 66 -1.12 11.46 5.40
N LEU A 67 -0.25 12.46 5.33
CA LEU A 67 -0.58 13.72 4.67
C LEU A 67 -0.77 13.51 3.17
N GLN A 68 0.07 12.68 2.56
CA GLN A 68 -0.03 12.38 1.13
C GLN A 68 -1.34 11.65 0.83
N ALA A 69 -1.72 10.68 1.65
CA ALA A 69 -2.97 9.95 1.49
C ALA A 69 -4.18 10.89 1.60
N LYS A 70 -4.15 11.80 2.56
CA LYS A 70 -5.22 12.80 2.72
C LYS A 70 -5.30 13.74 1.52
N SER A 71 -4.17 14.13 0.96
CA SER A 71 -4.12 14.96 -0.25
C SER A 71 -4.74 14.23 -1.44
N TYR A 72 -4.42 12.94 -1.61
CA TYR A 72 -5.02 12.13 -2.67
C TYR A 72 -6.53 12.00 -2.51
N GLN A 73 -6.99 11.80 -1.27
CA GLN A 73 -8.43 11.71 -1.00
C GLN A 73 -9.12 13.02 -1.34
N ALA A 74 -8.55 14.15 -0.92
CA ALA A 74 -9.10 15.47 -1.20
C ALA A 74 -9.12 15.76 -2.71
N ALA A 75 -8.17 15.22 -3.47
CA ALA A 75 -8.12 15.39 -4.92
C ALA A 75 -9.08 14.47 -5.67
N GLY A 76 -9.77 13.56 -4.98
CA GLY A 76 -10.79 12.71 -5.58
C GLY A 76 -10.36 11.29 -5.91
N ALA A 77 -9.22 10.82 -5.40
CA ALA A 77 -8.82 9.44 -5.59
C ALA A 77 -9.85 8.51 -4.95
N GLY A 78 -10.27 7.49 -5.68
CA GLY A 78 -11.24 6.52 -5.19
C GLY A 78 -10.63 5.51 -4.24
N MET A 79 -9.36 5.17 -4.47
CA MET A 79 -8.61 4.24 -3.63
C MET A 79 -7.18 4.73 -3.46
N ILE A 80 -6.56 4.35 -2.36
CA ILE A 80 -5.18 4.72 -2.05
C ILE A 80 -4.43 3.47 -1.65
N SER A 81 -3.28 3.25 -2.31
CA SER A 81 -2.37 2.16 -1.99
C SER A 81 -1.16 2.73 -1.28
N VAL A 82 -0.82 2.19 -0.12
CA VAL A 82 0.34 2.62 0.65
C VAL A 82 1.32 1.46 0.75
N LEU A 83 2.53 1.65 0.23
CA LEU A 83 3.59 0.65 0.32
C LEU A 83 4.29 0.78 1.66
N THR A 84 4.21 -0.28 2.46
CA THR A 84 4.67 -0.27 3.85
C THR A 84 5.88 -1.15 4.12
N ASP A 85 6.43 -1.80 3.09
CA ASP A 85 7.60 -2.66 3.24
C ASP A 85 8.83 -1.83 3.63
N PRO A 86 9.46 -2.10 4.80
CA PRO A 86 10.57 -1.26 5.25
C PRO A 86 11.90 -1.55 4.55
N VAL A 87 12.05 -2.70 3.90
CA VAL A 87 13.30 -3.10 3.26
C VAL A 87 13.38 -2.64 1.82
N PHE A 88 12.37 -2.93 1.02
CA PHE A 88 12.38 -2.66 -0.42
C PHE A 88 11.70 -1.37 -0.81
N PHE A 89 10.69 -0.95 -0.09
CA PHE A 89 9.92 0.26 -0.41
C PHE A 89 10.06 1.36 0.64
N LYS A 90 10.70 1.03 1.76
CA LYS A 90 11.02 2.00 2.82
C LYS A 90 9.84 2.91 3.14
#